data_8ba785c65d902b11371d5910ef802098
#
_entry.id   8ba785c65d902b11371d5910ef802098
#
_cell.length_a   1.000
_cell.length_b   1.000
_cell.length_c   1.000
_cell.angle_alpha   90.00
_cell.angle_beta   90.00
_cell.angle_gamma   90.00
#
_symmetry.space_group_name_H-M   'P 1'
#
loop_
_entity.id
_entity.type
_entity.pdbx_description
1 polymer ?
#
loop_
_entity_poly.entity_id
_entity_poly.type
_entity_poly.pdbx_seq_one_letter_code
_entity_poly.pdbx_strand_id
1 'polypeptide(L)'
;RLILNMFSNIINLPKNIRYRFLISFFNRIFSSCYIPVLPIYMSGYISSSEVSLALALILCLNILGNFIGGVLGDNYNLKQLIALIRGIETIIFVSLAVCIWASINIWTIIILFSLVTFTSSLRVPLFDMLVFNAVSSENQNYVFSLSYWINNIGFSVGYLLSAFVFKGNMFSIICMGIIVNIISIPAINSLEDDYTSQSKSNVKANLIEVIKIYQNKKFIIFSFGSILLLFLELQLSNFIGIFLNRNFIDTIFHYKVTGIQALGIIQFINVFLTVLIPILSKKMMKSISTYSFIIGIILYGIGFLSLVWFYSYGVIAMVISTIIFTIGELLFFPNQQVVFKNIMPEKHRGKYLAARQINTQISRLIASVSLVLFLSVSYVLVGFIYFIVAIVGGAFIIYLRKITLRLEHEK
;
A
#
# COMPACT_ATOMS: atom_id res chain seq x y z
N ARG A 1 8.02 3.05 27.18
CA ARG A 1 7.98 4.51 27.44
C ARG A 1 7.84 5.34 26.15
N LEU A 2 8.65 5.12 25.08
CA LEU A 2 8.54 5.88 23.81
C LEU A 2 7.16 5.75 23.15
N ILE A 3 6.62 4.53 23.07
CA ILE A 3 5.29 4.25 22.50
C ILE A 3 4.18 4.89 23.35
N LEU A 4 4.26 4.79 24.67
CA LEU A 4 3.30 5.41 25.59
C LEU A 4 3.29 6.94 25.46
N ASN A 5 4.47 7.56 25.35
CA ASN A 5 4.58 9.01 25.13
C ASN A 5 4.10 9.44 23.74
N MET A 6 4.19 8.57 22.73
CA MET A 6 3.62 8.87 21.39
C MET A 6 2.08 8.90 21.44
N PHE A 7 1.44 8.01 22.19
CA PHE A 7 -0.02 7.98 22.27
C PHE A 7 -0.60 9.00 23.26
N SER A 8 0.12 9.37 24.34
CA SER A 8 -0.35 10.35 25.32
C SER A 8 -0.60 11.74 24.74
N ASN A 9 0.14 12.12 23.70
CA ASN A 9 0.01 13.43 23.06
C ASN A 9 -1.08 13.50 21.98
N ILE A 10 -1.76 12.38 21.65
CA ILE A 10 -2.84 12.37 20.64
C ILE A 10 -3.99 13.29 21.06
N ILE A 11 -4.30 13.32 22.36
CA ILE A 11 -5.41 14.11 22.90
C ILE A 11 -5.20 15.62 22.66
N ASN A 12 -3.95 16.07 22.62
CA ASN A 12 -3.57 17.47 22.41
C ASN A 12 -3.53 17.88 20.93
N LEU A 13 -3.73 16.94 19.99
CA LEU A 13 -3.78 17.26 18.56
C LEU A 13 -5.10 17.96 18.19
N PRO A 14 -5.10 18.79 17.14
CA PRO A 14 -6.30 19.35 16.55
C PRO A 14 -7.36 18.28 16.30
N LYS A 15 -8.63 18.63 16.48
CA LYS A 15 -9.77 17.73 16.40
C LYS A 15 -9.84 17.00 15.06
N ASN A 16 -9.60 17.70 13.95
CA ASN A 16 -9.58 17.13 12.61
C ASN A 16 -8.53 16.04 12.46
N ILE A 17 -7.34 16.21 13.03
CA ILE A 17 -6.26 15.20 12.99
C ILE A 17 -6.64 13.96 13.79
N ARG A 18 -7.21 14.12 14.99
CA ARG A 18 -7.65 12.99 15.84
C ARG A 18 -8.70 12.12 15.14
N TYR A 19 -9.76 12.73 14.63
CA TYR A 19 -10.81 11.99 13.92
C TYR A 19 -10.31 11.38 12.62
N ARG A 20 -9.43 12.08 11.90
CA ARG A 20 -8.77 11.52 10.72
C ARG A 20 -7.97 10.26 11.04
N PHE A 21 -7.24 10.23 12.14
CA PHE A 21 -6.49 9.04 12.56
C PHE A 21 -7.39 7.87 12.91
N LEU A 22 -8.48 8.12 13.64
CA LEU A 22 -9.48 7.10 13.96
C LEU A 22 -10.08 6.50 12.68
N ILE A 23 -10.55 7.34 11.76
CA ILE A 23 -11.11 6.91 10.49
C ILE A 23 -10.07 6.15 9.65
N SER A 24 -8.81 6.64 9.61
CA SER A 24 -7.73 5.97 8.91
C SER A 24 -7.44 4.59 9.47
N PHE A 25 -7.38 4.44 10.77
CA PHE A 25 -7.11 3.17 11.43
C PHE A 25 -8.11 2.09 11.01
N PHE A 26 -9.40 2.38 11.16
CA PHE A 26 -10.44 1.42 10.77
C PHE A 26 -10.47 1.15 9.26
N ASN A 27 -10.26 2.17 8.43
CA ASN A 27 -10.16 1.99 6.99
C ASN A 27 -8.95 1.12 6.61
N ARG A 28 -7.81 1.22 7.33
CA ARG A 28 -6.63 0.39 7.08
C ARG A 28 -6.85 -1.05 7.48
N ILE A 29 -7.49 -1.29 8.62
CA ILE A 29 -7.89 -2.64 9.00
C ILE A 29 -8.78 -3.26 7.92
N PHE A 30 -9.81 -2.55 7.48
CA PHE A 30 -10.71 -3.05 6.44
C PHE A 30 -9.98 -3.30 5.10
N SER A 31 -9.18 -2.33 4.63
CA SER A 31 -8.49 -2.46 3.36
C SER A 31 -7.50 -3.64 3.33
N SER A 32 -6.80 -3.88 4.44
CA SER A 32 -5.89 -5.04 4.56
C SER A 32 -6.62 -6.37 4.72
N CYS A 33 -7.90 -6.37 5.10
CA CYS A 33 -8.71 -7.59 5.06
C CYS A 33 -9.09 -7.97 3.62
N TYR A 34 -9.56 -7.02 2.79
CA TYR A 34 -10.14 -7.37 1.50
C TYR A 34 -9.15 -7.36 0.33
N ILE A 35 -8.15 -6.44 0.33
CA ILE A 35 -7.23 -6.28 -0.81
C ILE A 35 -6.51 -7.58 -1.18
N PRO A 36 -5.87 -8.32 -0.26
CA PRO A 36 -5.19 -9.56 -0.60
C PRO A 36 -6.15 -10.72 -0.90
N VAL A 37 -7.38 -10.68 -0.39
CA VAL A 37 -8.37 -11.73 -0.62
C VAL A 37 -9.10 -11.53 -1.94
N LEU A 38 -9.22 -10.30 -2.45
CA LEU A 38 -9.97 -9.99 -3.65
C LEU A 38 -9.50 -10.76 -4.89
N PRO A 39 -8.19 -10.82 -5.23
CA PRO A 39 -7.72 -11.64 -6.35
C PRO A 39 -8.00 -13.13 -6.16
N ILE A 40 -7.85 -13.62 -4.92
CA ILE A 40 -8.13 -15.01 -4.55
C ILE A 40 -9.62 -15.31 -4.76
N TYR A 41 -10.50 -14.45 -4.28
CA TYR A 41 -11.95 -14.59 -4.44
C TYR A 41 -12.34 -14.64 -5.92
N MET A 42 -11.88 -13.68 -6.73
CA MET A 42 -12.16 -13.67 -8.17
C MET A 42 -11.64 -14.91 -8.88
N SER A 43 -10.43 -15.41 -8.52
CA SER A 43 -9.83 -16.60 -9.15
C SER A 43 -10.59 -17.90 -8.91
N GLY A 44 -11.55 -17.89 -8.00
CA GLY A 44 -12.50 -19.00 -7.79
C GLY A 44 -13.66 -19.05 -8.78
N TYR A 45 -13.89 -17.96 -9.54
CA TYR A 45 -15.05 -17.82 -10.44
C TYR A 45 -14.67 -17.55 -11.89
N ILE A 46 -13.54 -16.91 -12.14
CA ILE A 46 -13.10 -16.49 -13.48
C ILE A 46 -11.65 -16.89 -13.74
N SER A 47 -11.26 -16.89 -15.00
CA SER A 47 -9.89 -17.23 -15.42
C SER A 47 -8.84 -16.22 -14.93
N SER A 48 -7.58 -16.64 -14.90
CA SER A 48 -6.47 -15.78 -14.46
C SER A 48 -6.31 -14.52 -15.31
N SER A 49 -6.60 -14.60 -16.62
CA SER A 49 -6.59 -13.45 -17.53
C SER A 49 -7.70 -12.45 -17.21
N GLU A 50 -8.90 -12.96 -16.91
CA GLU A 50 -10.03 -12.11 -16.50
C GLU A 50 -9.80 -11.47 -15.14
N VAL A 51 -9.22 -12.20 -14.17
CA VAL A 51 -8.79 -11.61 -12.87
C VAL A 51 -7.81 -10.47 -13.08
N SER A 52 -6.80 -10.68 -13.92
CA SER A 52 -5.80 -9.66 -14.23
C SER A 52 -6.42 -8.41 -14.85
N LEU A 53 -7.33 -8.59 -15.81
CA LEU A 53 -8.06 -7.50 -16.46
C LEU A 53 -8.94 -6.74 -15.45
N ALA A 54 -9.68 -7.46 -14.60
CA ALA A 54 -10.53 -6.88 -13.56
C ALA A 54 -9.71 -6.04 -12.57
N LEU A 55 -8.56 -6.56 -12.09
CA LEU A 55 -7.66 -5.83 -11.21
C LEU A 55 -7.07 -4.59 -11.87
N ALA A 56 -6.71 -4.66 -13.15
CA ALA A 56 -6.22 -3.51 -13.90
C ALA A 56 -7.31 -2.43 -14.04
N LEU A 57 -8.54 -2.81 -14.31
CA LEU A 57 -9.68 -1.90 -14.41
C LEU A 57 -10.00 -1.23 -13.06
N ILE A 58 -10.02 -1.99 -11.97
CA ILE A 58 -10.18 -1.48 -10.60
C ILE A 58 -9.09 -0.44 -10.30
N LEU A 59 -7.86 -0.71 -10.72
CA LEU A 59 -6.74 0.20 -10.52
C LEU A 59 -6.86 1.48 -11.34
N CYS A 60 -7.31 1.40 -12.60
CA CYS A 60 -7.57 2.59 -13.42
C CYS A 60 -8.63 3.49 -12.76
N LEU A 61 -9.70 2.91 -12.23
CA LEU A 61 -10.73 3.65 -11.50
C LEU A 61 -10.19 4.24 -10.18
N ASN A 62 -9.28 3.56 -9.49
CA ASN A 62 -8.60 4.12 -8.32
C ASN A 62 -7.80 5.38 -8.67
N ILE A 63 -7.05 5.35 -9.78
CA ILE A 63 -6.28 6.51 -10.25
C ILE A 63 -7.21 7.68 -10.60
N LEU A 64 -8.28 7.41 -11.35
CA LEU A 64 -9.29 8.41 -11.71
C LEU A 64 -9.97 9.00 -10.47
N GLY A 65 -10.34 8.17 -9.50
CA GLY A 65 -10.94 8.62 -8.26
C GLY A 65 -10.02 9.55 -7.46
N ASN A 66 -8.76 9.20 -7.30
CA ASN A 66 -7.78 10.07 -6.61
C ASN A 66 -7.64 11.43 -7.32
N PHE A 67 -7.61 11.44 -8.64
CA PHE A 67 -7.52 12.66 -9.43
C PHE A 67 -8.76 13.54 -9.26
N ILE A 68 -9.95 12.96 -9.46
CA ILE A 68 -11.24 13.67 -9.32
C ILE A 68 -11.43 14.17 -7.88
N GLY A 69 -11.07 13.35 -6.88
CA GLY A 69 -11.14 13.72 -5.46
C GLY A 69 -10.30 14.94 -5.13
N GLY A 70 -9.08 15.05 -5.69
CA GLY A 70 -8.26 16.24 -5.56
C GLY A 70 -8.94 17.50 -6.12
N VAL A 71 -9.50 17.42 -7.34
CA VAL A 71 -10.22 18.54 -7.98
C VAL A 71 -11.46 18.94 -7.18
N LEU A 72 -12.20 17.98 -6.67
CA LEU A 72 -13.38 18.25 -5.86
C LEU A 72 -13.02 18.92 -4.53
N GLY A 73 -11.92 18.49 -3.90
CA GLY A 73 -11.44 19.06 -2.64
C GLY A 73 -11.05 20.54 -2.75
N ASP A 74 -10.54 20.97 -3.91
CA ASP A 74 -10.20 22.37 -4.16
C ASP A 74 -11.43 23.27 -4.34
N ASN A 75 -12.60 22.70 -4.68
CA ASN A 75 -13.78 23.47 -5.09
C ASN A 75 -14.96 23.37 -4.12
N TYR A 76 -14.99 22.39 -3.24
CA TYR A 76 -16.14 22.12 -2.36
C TYR A 76 -15.72 21.98 -0.90
N ASN A 77 -16.68 22.13 0.00
CA ASN A 77 -16.48 21.90 1.44
C ASN A 77 -16.07 20.45 1.70
N LEU A 78 -14.87 20.27 2.29
CA LEU A 78 -14.26 18.97 2.50
C LEU A 78 -15.12 18.04 3.37
N LYS A 79 -15.69 18.56 4.48
CA LYS A 79 -16.53 17.78 5.39
C LYS A 79 -17.78 17.25 4.71
N GLN A 80 -18.51 18.14 4.02
CA GLN A 80 -19.75 17.76 3.32
C GLN A 80 -19.47 16.75 2.20
N LEU A 81 -18.38 16.96 1.46
CA LEU A 81 -17.98 16.07 0.38
C LEU A 81 -17.56 14.68 0.90
N ILE A 82 -16.80 14.63 1.98
CA ILE A 82 -16.41 13.36 2.63
C ILE A 82 -17.65 12.62 3.15
N ALA A 83 -18.60 13.35 3.78
CA ALA A 83 -19.82 12.75 4.28
C ALA A 83 -20.69 12.17 3.15
N LEU A 84 -20.86 12.92 2.05
CA LEU A 84 -21.61 12.48 0.87
C LEU A 84 -20.99 11.21 0.26
N ILE A 85 -19.66 11.23 -0.01
CA ILE A 85 -18.96 10.10 -0.59
C ILE A 85 -19.06 8.87 0.33
N ARG A 86 -18.97 9.07 1.65
CA ARG A 86 -19.12 7.98 2.63
C ARG A 86 -20.52 7.37 2.61
N GLY A 87 -21.56 8.18 2.46
CA GLY A 87 -22.95 7.71 2.30
C GLY A 87 -23.11 6.85 1.04
N ILE A 88 -22.61 7.33 -0.11
CA ILE A 88 -22.63 6.58 -1.38
C ILE A 88 -21.86 5.26 -1.24
N GLU A 89 -20.67 5.29 -0.66
CA GLU A 89 -19.84 4.11 -0.44
C GLU A 89 -20.55 3.08 0.44
N THR A 90 -21.27 3.52 1.48
CA THR A 90 -22.05 2.60 2.35
C THR A 90 -23.15 1.90 1.56
N ILE A 91 -23.86 2.61 0.68
CA ILE A 91 -24.89 2.03 -0.19
C ILE A 91 -24.26 0.97 -1.11
N ILE A 92 -23.11 1.28 -1.72
CA ILE A 92 -22.41 0.33 -2.59
C ILE A 92 -21.96 -0.91 -1.81
N PHE A 93 -21.45 -0.76 -0.58
CA PHE A 93 -21.08 -1.91 0.26
C PHE A 93 -22.28 -2.78 0.63
N VAL A 94 -23.43 -2.18 0.95
CA VAL A 94 -24.67 -2.93 1.22
C VAL A 94 -25.10 -3.70 -0.03
N SER A 95 -25.10 -3.05 -1.19
CA SER A 95 -25.42 -3.70 -2.48
C SER A 95 -24.46 -4.86 -2.77
N LEU A 96 -23.15 -4.67 -2.50
CA LEU A 96 -22.13 -5.68 -2.68
C LEU A 96 -22.35 -6.88 -1.74
N ALA A 97 -22.68 -6.64 -0.46
CA ALA A 97 -23.00 -7.70 0.49
C ALA A 97 -24.22 -8.53 0.03
N VAL A 98 -25.29 -7.86 -0.43
CA VAL A 98 -26.48 -8.53 -0.97
C VAL A 98 -26.13 -9.36 -2.21
N CYS A 99 -25.34 -8.83 -3.14
CA CYS A 99 -24.93 -9.54 -4.34
C CYS A 99 -24.08 -10.79 -4.03
N ILE A 100 -23.16 -10.68 -3.06
CA ILE A 100 -22.34 -11.84 -2.64
C ILE A 100 -23.23 -12.89 -1.93
N TRP A 101 -24.12 -12.46 -1.03
CA TRP A 101 -25.03 -13.35 -0.33
C TRP A 101 -25.97 -14.09 -1.26
N ALA A 102 -26.53 -13.38 -2.26
CA ALA A 102 -27.42 -13.94 -3.26
C ALA A 102 -26.69 -14.69 -4.39
N SER A 103 -25.36 -14.83 -4.32
CA SER A 103 -24.52 -15.49 -5.33
C SER A 103 -24.76 -14.96 -6.75
N ILE A 104 -24.93 -13.64 -6.89
CA ILE A 104 -25.15 -13.00 -8.18
C ILE A 104 -23.88 -13.11 -9.05
N ASN A 105 -24.03 -12.94 -10.36
CA ASN A 105 -22.95 -13.03 -11.33
C ASN A 105 -21.71 -12.24 -10.88
N ILE A 106 -20.55 -12.87 -10.98
CA ILE A 106 -19.25 -12.34 -10.52
C ILE A 106 -18.92 -10.98 -11.16
N TRP A 107 -19.33 -10.74 -12.41
CA TRP A 107 -19.09 -9.46 -13.08
C TRP A 107 -19.82 -8.29 -12.42
N THR A 108 -21.03 -8.50 -11.91
CA THR A 108 -21.76 -7.52 -11.11
C THR A 108 -21.00 -7.20 -9.83
N ILE A 109 -20.46 -8.21 -9.17
CA ILE A 109 -19.64 -8.07 -7.97
C ILE A 109 -18.36 -7.28 -8.28
N ILE A 110 -17.68 -7.56 -9.40
CA ILE A 110 -16.49 -6.84 -9.86
C ILE A 110 -16.80 -5.36 -10.14
N ILE A 111 -17.91 -5.06 -10.77
CA ILE A 111 -18.36 -3.68 -11.02
C ILE A 111 -18.58 -2.95 -9.69
N LEU A 112 -19.24 -3.56 -8.72
CA LEU A 112 -19.45 -2.97 -7.40
C LEU A 112 -18.14 -2.77 -6.65
N PHE A 113 -17.18 -3.72 -6.70
CA PHE A 113 -15.82 -3.53 -6.15
C PHE A 113 -15.09 -2.37 -6.83
N SER A 114 -15.26 -2.23 -8.12
CA SER A 114 -14.68 -1.13 -8.89
C SER A 114 -15.24 0.22 -8.42
N LEU A 115 -16.54 0.30 -8.16
CA LEU A 115 -17.21 1.49 -7.62
C LEU A 115 -16.78 1.78 -6.17
N VAL A 116 -16.64 0.75 -5.31
CA VAL A 116 -16.07 0.92 -3.96
C VAL A 116 -14.66 1.51 -4.04
N THR A 117 -13.82 0.97 -4.91
CA THR A 117 -12.44 1.44 -5.05
C THR A 117 -12.39 2.87 -5.57
N PHE A 118 -13.25 3.22 -6.53
CA PHE A 118 -13.40 4.57 -7.04
C PHE A 118 -13.81 5.57 -5.94
N THR A 119 -14.88 5.27 -5.21
CA THR A 119 -15.39 6.14 -4.13
C THR A 119 -14.40 6.25 -2.97
N SER A 120 -13.75 5.16 -2.59
CA SER A 120 -12.69 5.16 -1.57
C SER A 120 -11.51 6.06 -1.98
N SER A 121 -11.11 6.01 -3.25
CA SER A 121 -9.99 6.79 -3.77
C SER A 121 -10.31 8.27 -3.92
N LEU A 122 -11.56 8.66 -4.17
CA LEU A 122 -12.01 10.05 -4.10
C LEU A 122 -11.73 10.69 -2.73
N ARG A 123 -11.89 9.93 -1.65
CA ARG A 123 -11.71 10.43 -0.28
C ARG A 123 -10.26 10.63 0.14
N VAL A 124 -9.30 9.93 -0.47
CA VAL A 124 -7.88 10.00 -0.06
C VAL A 124 -7.35 11.43 -0.08
N PRO A 125 -7.39 12.16 -1.22
CA PRO A 125 -6.89 13.53 -1.26
C PRO A 125 -7.68 14.49 -0.35
N LEU A 126 -9.00 14.28 -0.18
CA LEU A 126 -9.82 15.11 0.70
C LEU A 126 -9.37 15.00 2.16
N PHE A 127 -9.09 13.79 2.62
CA PHE A 127 -8.56 13.58 3.97
C PHE A 127 -7.13 14.09 4.13
N ASP A 128 -6.30 13.99 3.10
CA ASP A 128 -4.95 14.54 3.15
C ASP A 128 -4.99 16.07 3.25
N MET A 129 -5.88 16.74 2.51
CA MET A 129 -6.11 18.19 2.63
C MET A 129 -6.54 18.59 4.05
N LEU A 130 -7.45 17.85 4.70
CA LEU A 130 -7.84 18.11 6.09
C LEU A 130 -6.65 18.04 7.06
N VAL A 131 -5.74 17.07 6.87
CA VAL A 131 -4.55 16.96 7.70
C VAL A 131 -3.59 18.10 7.42
N PHE A 132 -3.30 18.41 6.14
CA PHE A 132 -2.39 19.49 5.78
C PHE A 132 -2.86 20.84 6.30
N ASN A 133 -4.16 21.12 6.27
CA ASN A 133 -4.72 22.37 6.78
C ASN A 133 -4.63 22.49 8.31
N ALA A 134 -4.66 21.37 9.02
CA ALA A 134 -4.64 21.32 10.48
C ALA A 134 -3.25 21.14 11.11
N VAL A 135 -2.23 20.83 10.30
CA VAL A 135 -0.84 20.58 10.75
C VAL A 135 -0.05 21.87 10.79
N SER A 136 0.53 22.18 11.96
CA SER A 136 1.50 23.26 12.12
C SER A 136 2.94 22.80 11.88
N SER A 137 3.87 23.72 11.64
CA SER A 137 5.31 23.42 11.50
C SER A 137 5.89 22.72 12.74
N GLU A 138 5.35 23.01 13.92
CA GLU A 138 5.81 22.45 15.19
C GLU A 138 5.39 20.99 15.38
N ASN A 139 4.19 20.59 14.92
CA ASN A 139 3.64 19.25 15.15
C ASN A 139 3.73 18.32 13.93
N GLN A 140 4.13 18.80 12.74
CA GLN A 140 4.14 18.05 11.51
C GLN A 140 4.91 16.72 11.59
N ASN A 141 6.12 16.73 12.17
CA ASN A 141 6.93 15.52 12.29
C ASN A 141 6.26 14.46 13.16
N TYR A 142 5.61 14.89 14.25
CA TYR A 142 4.88 14.02 15.13
C TYR A 142 3.64 13.43 14.42
N VAL A 143 2.84 14.27 13.76
CA VAL A 143 1.63 13.86 13.03
C VAL A 143 1.95 12.86 11.92
N PHE A 144 2.98 13.10 11.11
CA PHE A 144 3.38 12.17 10.05
C PHE A 144 3.94 10.84 10.59
N SER A 145 4.74 10.89 11.66
CA SER A 145 5.22 9.68 12.33
C SER A 145 4.07 8.86 12.91
N LEU A 146 3.12 9.52 13.57
CA LEU A 146 1.94 8.87 14.15
C LEU A 146 1.04 8.26 13.07
N SER A 147 0.85 8.96 11.93
CA SER A 147 0.14 8.45 10.78
C SER A 147 0.76 7.16 10.24
N TYR A 148 2.10 7.12 10.13
CA TYR A 148 2.81 5.91 9.72
C TYR A 148 2.55 4.73 10.67
N TRP A 149 2.64 4.96 11.98
CA TRP A 149 2.40 3.94 13.00
C TRP A 149 0.97 3.42 12.98
N ILE A 150 -0.02 4.32 12.96
CA ILE A 150 -1.45 3.98 12.94
C ILE A 150 -1.78 3.14 11.71
N ASN A 151 -1.25 3.51 10.54
CA ASN A 151 -1.48 2.77 9.31
C ASN A 151 -0.89 1.35 9.39
N ASN A 152 0.36 1.20 9.86
CA ASN A 152 1.00 -0.12 9.94
C ASN A 152 0.34 -1.05 10.98
N ILE A 153 -0.06 -0.52 12.14
CA ILE A 153 -0.82 -1.31 13.12
C ILE A 153 -2.17 -1.73 12.51
N GLY A 154 -2.86 -0.81 11.81
CA GLY A 154 -4.11 -1.12 11.11
C GLY A 154 -3.94 -2.23 10.07
N PHE A 155 -2.90 -2.17 9.25
CA PHE A 155 -2.57 -3.22 8.28
C PHE A 155 -2.31 -4.57 8.96
N SER A 156 -1.47 -4.61 10.02
CA SER A 156 -1.15 -5.84 10.75
C SER A 156 -2.40 -6.52 11.33
N VAL A 157 -3.25 -5.73 11.99
CA VAL A 157 -4.51 -6.22 12.57
C VAL A 157 -5.44 -6.77 11.48
N GLY A 158 -5.59 -6.04 10.39
CA GLY A 158 -6.47 -6.46 9.29
C GLY A 158 -6.01 -7.75 8.60
N TYR A 159 -4.71 -7.95 8.39
CA TYR A 159 -4.19 -9.20 7.84
C TYR A 159 -4.50 -10.41 8.73
N LEU A 160 -4.34 -10.27 10.05
CA LEU A 160 -4.71 -11.34 10.99
C LEU A 160 -6.21 -11.60 11.02
N LEU A 161 -7.03 -10.55 11.03
CA LEU A 161 -8.50 -10.70 10.98
C LEU A 161 -8.93 -11.42 9.70
N SER A 162 -8.38 -11.02 8.55
CA SER A 162 -8.67 -11.66 7.27
C SER A 162 -8.33 -13.15 7.27
N ALA A 163 -7.15 -13.50 7.80
CA ALA A 163 -6.63 -14.86 7.77
C ALA A 163 -7.33 -15.80 8.78
N PHE A 164 -7.53 -15.34 10.01
CA PHE A 164 -7.93 -16.21 11.12
C PHE A 164 -9.39 -16.04 11.52
N VAL A 165 -9.93 -14.82 11.49
CA VAL A 165 -11.33 -14.56 11.87
C VAL A 165 -12.24 -14.79 10.67
N PHE A 166 -11.97 -14.11 9.57
CA PHE A 166 -12.82 -14.22 8.38
C PHE A 166 -12.46 -15.40 7.47
N LYS A 167 -11.24 -15.96 7.62
CA LYS A 167 -10.75 -17.10 6.80
C LYS A 167 -10.92 -16.87 5.30
N GLY A 168 -10.78 -15.62 4.87
CA GLY A 168 -10.97 -15.21 3.49
C GLY A 168 -12.44 -15.15 3.03
N ASN A 169 -13.42 -15.26 3.93
CA ASN A 169 -14.84 -15.13 3.59
C ASN A 169 -15.16 -13.70 3.20
N MET A 170 -15.38 -13.47 1.90
CA MET A 170 -15.59 -12.13 1.33
C MET A 170 -16.84 -11.46 1.87
N PHE A 171 -17.95 -12.21 2.08
CA PHE A 171 -19.18 -11.67 2.64
C PHE A 171 -18.93 -11.06 4.03
N SER A 172 -18.29 -11.81 4.92
CA SER A 172 -17.97 -11.34 6.29
C SER A 172 -17.04 -10.12 6.28
N ILE A 173 -16.07 -10.09 5.37
CA ILE A 173 -15.17 -8.94 5.19
C ILE A 173 -15.96 -7.70 4.74
N ILE A 174 -16.89 -7.85 3.80
CA ILE A 174 -17.72 -6.72 3.32
C ILE A 174 -18.68 -6.23 4.40
N CYS A 175 -19.26 -7.14 5.21
CA CYS A 175 -20.06 -6.75 6.38
C CYS A 175 -19.24 -5.90 7.37
N MET A 176 -17.97 -6.27 7.63
CA MET A 176 -17.07 -5.42 8.40
C MET A 176 -16.86 -4.04 7.75
N GLY A 177 -16.76 -3.96 6.42
CA GLY A 177 -16.66 -2.69 5.69
C GLY A 177 -17.88 -1.79 5.92
N ILE A 178 -19.08 -2.34 5.94
CA ILE A 178 -20.32 -1.62 6.28
C ILE A 178 -20.23 -1.06 7.71
N ILE A 179 -19.82 -1.89 8.68
CA ILE A 179 -19.66 -1.48 10.08
C ILE A 179 -18.64 -0.34 10.21
N VAL A 180 -17.48 -0.45 9.54
CA VAL A 180 -16.44 0.59 9.53
C VAL A 180 -16.97 1.91 8.94
N ASN A 181 -17.77 1.84 7.87
CA ASN A 181 -18.39 3.00 7.29
C ASN A 181 -19.37 3.68 8.26
N ILE A 182 -20.25 2.92 8.90
CA ILE A 182 -21.23 3.42 9.86
C ILE A 182 -20.53 4.06 11.07
N ILE A 183 -19.54 3.38 11.65
CA ILE A 183 -18.77 3.91 12.81
C ILE A 183 -18.01 5.20 12.46
N SER A 184 -17.63 5.38 11.19
CA SER A 184 -16.93 6.59 10.76
C SER A 184 -17.84 7.83 10.63
N ILE A 185 -19.18 7.68 10.53
CA ILE A 185 -20.12 8.79 10.35
C ILE A 185 -20.07 9.81 11.50
N PRO A 186 -20.14 9.40 12.79
CA PRO A 186 -20.02 10.35 13.90
C PRO A 186 -18.69 11.10 13.91
N ALA A 187 -17.58 10.40 13.55
CA ALA A 187 -16.26 11.02 13.45
C ALA A 187 -16.21 12.06 12.32
N ILE A 188 -16.83 11.79 11.17
CA ILE A 188 -16.90 12.72 10.04
C ILE A 188 -17.77 13.94 10.42
N ASN A 189 -18.91 13.72 11.07
CA ASN A 189 -19.79 14.82 11.52
C ASN A 189 -19.11 15.73 12.55
N SER A 190 -18.15 15.20 13.29
CA SER A 190 -17.37 15.93 14.29
C SER A 190 -16.18 16.70 13.71
N LEU A 191 -15.88 16.57 12.40
CA LEU A 191 -14.84 17.37 11.74
C LEU A 191 -15.26 18.85 11.74
N GLU A 192 -14.28 19.72 11.91
CA GLU A 192 -14.45 21.17 11.82
C GLU A 192 -14.32 21.62 10.36
N ASP A 193 -15.16 22.55 9.95
CA ASP A 193 -15.14 23.11 8.61
C ASP A 193 -14.10 24.22 8.50
N ASP A 194 -12.87 23.86 8.11
CA ASP A 194 -11.81 24.81 7.77
C ASP A 194 -11.82 25.09 6.25
N TYR A 195 -12.98 25.51 5.73
CA TYR A 195 -13.08 25.89 4.32
C TYR A 195 -12.47 27.27 4.09
N THR A 196 -11.17 27.30 3.85
CA THR A 196 -10.52 28.45 3.20
C THR A 196 -10.45 28.14 1.71
N SER A 197 -11.23 28.85 0.90
CA SER A 197 -11.14 28.80 -0.57
C SER A 197 -9.75 29.26 -0.99
N GLN A 198 -8.82 28.32 -1.10
CA GLN A 198 -7.51 28.59 -1.72
C GLN A 198 -7.75 28.73 -3.23
N SER A 199 -7.05 29.69 -3.83
CA SER A 199 -7.11 30.03 -5.25
C SER A 199 -7.22 28.80 -6.15
N LYS A 200 -8.23 28.80 -7.05
CA LYS A 200 -8.46 27.75 -8.06
C LYS A 200 -7.14 27.33 -8.72
N SER A 201 -6.57 26.23 -8.28
CA SER A 201 -5.36 25.70 -8.89
C SER A 201 -5.71 25.14 -10.27
N ASN A 202 -4.95 25.53 -11.29
CA ASN A 202 -5.15 25.01 -12.63
C ASN A 202 -4.63 23.59 -12.73
N VAL A 203 -5.49 22.60 -12.49
CA VAL A 203 -5.18 21.17 -12.41
C VAL A 203 -4.46 20.67 -13.68
N LYS A 204 -4.87 21.17 -14.89
CA LYS A 204 -4.19 20.81 -16.15
C LYS A 204 -2.73 21.27 -16.16
N ALA A 205 -2.46 22.49 -15.69
CA ALA A 205 -1.09 23.00 -15.63
C ALA A 205 -0.24 22.17 -14.67
N ASN A 206 -0.77 21.81 -13.51
CA ASN A 206 -0.07 20.97 -12.54
C ASN A 206 0.23 19.56 -13.07
N LEU A 207 -0.69 18.93 -13.78
CA LEU A 207 -0.45 17.62 -14.41
C LEU A 207 0.64 17.65 -15.46
N ILE A 208 0.62 18.67 -16.37
CA ILE A 208 1.65 18.84 -17.39
C ILE A 208 3.03 19.01 -16.73
N GLU A 209 3.10 19.75 -15.64
CA GLU A 209 4.34 19.94 -14.90
C GLU A 209 4.84 18.66 -14.21
N VAL A 210 3.94 17.83 -13.69
CA VAL A 210 4.30 16.52 -13.12
C VAL A 210 4.82 15.58 -14.21
N ILE A 211 4.19 15.57 -15.40
CA ILE A 211 4.66 14.78 -16.55
C ILE A 211 6.03 15.26 -17.03
N LYS A 212 6.30 16.57 -17.03
CA LYS A 212 7.62 17.12 -17.40
C LYS A 212 8.76 16.62 -16.50
N ILE A 213 8.47 16.17 -15.27
CA ILE A 213 9.50 15.59 -14.38
C ILE A 213 10.10 14.32 -14.98
N TYR A 214 9.33 13.57 -15.77
CA TYR A 214 9.84 12.39 -16.48
C TYR A 214 10.81 12.73 -17.61
N GLN A 215 11.04 14.01 -17.93
CA GLN A 215 12.14 14.44 -18.81
C GLN A 215 13.49 14.47 -18.08
N ASN A 216 13.48 14.47 -16.75
CA ASN A 216 14.71 14.40 -15.96
C ASN A 216 15.27 12.97 -15.96
N LYS A 217 16.42 12.77 -16.60
CA LYS A 217 17.08 11.47 -16.73
C LYS A 217 17.32 10.78 -15.37
N LYS A 218 17.70 11.54 -14.33
CA LYS A 218 17.91 10.99 -12.97
C LYS A 218 16.60 10.47 -12.40
N PHE A 219 15.48 11.19 -12.61
CA PHE A 219 14.18 10.77 -12.15
C PHE A 219 13.66 9.53 -12.89
N ILE A 220 13.88 9.42 -14.21
CA ILE A 220 13.51 8.22 -14.97
C ILE A 220 14.24 6.98 -14.44
N ILE A 221 15.56 7.06 -14.22
CA ILE A 221 16.36 5.95 -13.69
C ILE A 221 15.85 5.56 -12.28
N PHE A 222 15.56 6.56 -11.43
CA PHE A 222 14.94 6.32 -10.13
C PHE A 222 13.59 5.63 -10.25
N SER A 223 12.76 6.07 -11.20
CA SER A 223 11.42 5.53 -11.43
C SER A 223 11.49 4.05 -11.82
N PHE A 224 12.37 3.68 -12.76
CA PHE A 224 12.57 2.29 -13.13
C PHE A 224 12.96 1.42 -11.93
N GLY A 225 13.98 1.82 -11.16
CA GLY A 225 14.41 1.08 -9.99
C GLY A 225 13.31 0.95 -8.93
N SER A 226 12.61 2.04 -8.63
CA SER A 226 11.55 2.03 -7.61
C SER A 226 10.30 1.24 -8.06
N ILE A 227 9.94 1.28 -9.34
CA ILE A 227 8.84 0.48 -9.91
C ILE A 227 9.13 -1.01 -9.75
N LEU A 228 10.35 -1.47 -10.10
CA LEU A 228 10.73 -2.87 -10.00
C LEU A 228 10.77 -3.38 -8.55
N LEU A 229 11.28 -2.58 -7.62
CA LEU A 229 11.32 -2.98 -6.20
C LEU A 229 9.93 -3.03 -5.59
N LEU A 230 9.08 -2.04 -5.85
CA LEU A 230 7.70 -2.01 -5.36
C LEU A 230 6.83 -3.10 -6.00
N PHE A 231 7.12 -3.46 -7.26
CA PHE A 231 6.44 -4.56 -7.94
C PHE A 231 6.52 -5.88 -7.17
N LEU A 232 7.68 -6.18 -6.56
CA LEU A 232 7.85 -7.41 -5.77
C LEU A 232 6.95 -7.44 -4.53
N GLU A 233 6.87 -6.34 -3.78
CA GLU A 233 5.98 -6.24 -2.62
C GLU A 233 4.51 -6.46 -3.02
N LEU A 234 4.09 -5.91 -4.15
CA LEU A 234 2.74 -6.05 -4.65
C LEU A 234 2.39 -7.48 -5.11
N GLN A 235 3.39 -8.33 -5.37
CA GLN A 235 3.15 -9.75 -5.68
C GLN A 235 2.61 -10.54 -4.48
N LEU A 236 2.83 -10.10 -3.26
CA LEU A 236 2.25 -10.74 -2.07
C LEU A 236 0.73 -10.83 -2.17
N SER A 237 0.07 -9.75 -2.59
CA SER A 237 -1.39 -9.70 -2.74
C SER A 237 -1.91 -10.19 -4.10
N ASN A 238 -1.05 -10.28 -5.13
CA ASN A 238 -1.44 -10.75 -6.46
C ASN A 238 -1.09 -12.22 -6.67
N PHE A 239 0.08 -12.50 -7.27
CA PHE A 239 0.46 -13.87 -7.62
C PHE A 239 0.63 -14.77 -6.37
N ILE A 240 1.41 -14.34 -5.37
CA ILE A 240 1.72 -15.17 -4.20
C ILE A 240 0.45 -15.54 -3.44
N GLY A 241 -0.49 -14.61 -3.30
CA GLY A 241 -1.78 -14.87 -2.65
C GLY A 241 -2.58 -15.98 -3.35
N ILE A 242 -2.75 -15.91 -4.67
CA ILE A 242 -3.46 -16.92 -5.44
C ILE A 242 -2.69 -18.23 -5.46
N PHE A 243 -1.36 -18.18 -5.63
CA PHE A 243 -0.50 -19.35 -5.64
C PHE A 243 -0.59 -20.14 -4.33
N LEU A 244 -0.46 -19.47 -3.19
CA LEU A 244 -0.56 -20.11 -1.88
C LEU A 244 -1.98 -20.67 -1.64
N ASN A 245 -3.01 -19.92 -2.02
CA ASN A 245 -4.40 -20.41 -1.85
C ASN A 245 -4.67 -21.70 -2.62
N ARG A 246 -4.04 -21.87 -3.80
CA ARG A 246 -4.22 -23.06 -4.65
C ARG A 246 -3.34 -24.24 -4.24
N ASN A 247 -2.12 -23.98 -3.75
CA ASN A 247 -1.09 -25.00 -3.65
C ASN A 247 -0.62 -25.25 -2.21
N PHE A 248 -1.08 -24.48 -1.21
CA PHE A 248 -0.54 -24.55 0.13
C PHE A 248 -1.55 -25.02 1.16
N ILE A 249 -1.18 -26.10 1.85
CA ILE A 249 -1.83 -26.57 3.07
C ILE A 249 -0.71 -27.15 3.95
N ASP A 250 -0.67 -26.75 5.21
CA ASP A 250 0.26 -27.25 6.21
C ASP A 250 -0.50 -27.61 7.50
N THR A 251 0.14 -28.37 8.38
CA THR A 251 -0.41 -28.73 9.68
C THR A 251 0.61 -28.46 10.77
N ILE A 252 0.32 -27.46 11.62
CA ILE A 252 1.18 -27.07 12.75
C ILE A 252 0.44 -27.38 14.05
N PHE A 253 1.03 -28.21 14.92
CA PHE A 253 0.42 -28.59 16.20
C PHE A 253 -1.06 -29.02 16.09
N HIS A 254 -1.39 -29.87 15.11
CA HIS A 254 -2.76 -30.36 14.79
C HIS A 254 -3.71 -29.28 14.23
N TYR A 255 -3.22 -28.05 14.01
CA TYR A 255 -4.01 -26.98 13.38
C TYR A 255 -3.68 -26.91 11.88
N LYS A 256 -4.70 -27.03 11.02
CA LYS A 256 -4.55 -26.94 9.58
C LYS A 256 -4.46 -25.48 9.14
N VAL A 257 -3.31 -25.10 8.56
CA VAL A 257 -3.06 -23.77 8.02
C VAL A 257 -3.29 -23.77 6.52
N THR A 258 -4.22 -22.96 6.06
CA THR A 258 -4.55 -22.78 4.64
C THR A 258 -3.67 -21.71 4.00
N GLY A 259 -3.66 -21.64 2.64
CA GLY A 259 -2.90 -20.62 1.92
C GLY A 259 -3.28 -19.19 2.27
N ILE A 260 -4.56 -18.91 2.53
CA ILE A 260 -5.01 -17.58 2.99
C ILE A 260 -4.42 -17.25 4.36
N GLN A 261 -4.39 -18.23 5.27
CA GLN A 261 -3.80 -18.04 6.60
C GLN A 261 -2.30 -17.84 6.52
N ALA A 262 -1.61 -18.60 5.68
CA ALA A 262 -0.18 -18.41 5.42
C ALA A 262 0.12 -17.00 4.87
N LEU A 263 -0.66 -16.53 3.89
CA LEU A 263 -0.55 -15.17 3.36
C LEU A 263 -0.74 -14.11 4.45
N GLY A 264 -1.75 -14.28 5.30
CA GLY A 264 -1.99 -13.37 6.43
C GLY A 264 -0.83 -13.33 7.42
N ILE A 265 -0.22 -14.48 7.73
CA ILE A 265 0.98 -14.59 8.57
C ILE A 265 2.16 -13.84 7.93
N ILE A 266 2.43 -14.09 6.64
CA ILE A 266 3.50 -13.42 5.88
C ILE A 266 3.34 -11.90 5.96
N GLN A 267 2.16 -11.39 5.60
CA GLN A 267 1.89 -9.95 5.58
C GLN A 267 1.93 -9.33 6.99
N PHE A 268 1.40 -10.04 7.99
CA PHE A 268 1.49 -9.59 9.38
C PHE A 268 2.95 -9.47 9.84
N ILE A 269 3.76 -10.51 9.63
CA ILE A 269 5.17 -10.53 10.04
C ILE A 269 5.95 -9.43 9.33
N ASN A 270 5.77 -9.26 8.02
CA ASN A 270 6.42 -8.19 7.28
C ASN A 270 6.12 -6.82 7.91
N VAL A 271 4.85 -6.46 8.03
CA VAL A 271 4.46 -5.14 8.57
C VAL A 271 4.84 -4.99 10.05
N PHE A 272 4.72 -6.04 10.86
CA PHE A 272 5.11 -6.02 12.26
C PHE A 272 6.61 -5.78 12.43
N LEU A 273 7.44 -6.47 11.65
CA LEU A 273 8.90 -6.31 11.69
C LEU A 273 9.36 -4.95 11.14
N THR A 274 8.71 -4.42 10.11
CA THR A 274 9.02 -3.08 9.58
C THR A 274 8.76 -1.97 10.60
N VAL A 275 7.90 -2.22 11.56
CA VAL A 275 7.64 -1.33 12.69
C VAL A 275 8.59 -1.62 13.86
N LEU A 276 8.74 -2.89 14.23
CA LEU A 276 9.47 -3.31 15.44
C LEU A 276 10.99 -3.08 15.32
N ILE A 277 11.59 -3.47 14.20
CA ILE A 277 13.05 -3.44 14.03
C ILE A 277 13.63 -2.01 14.11
N PRO A 278 13.04 -0.97 13.48
CA PRO A 278 13.51 0.41 13.63
C PRO A 278 13.47 0.94 15.07
N ILE A 279 12.52 0.47 15.89
CA ILE A 279 12.43 0.86 17.30
C ILE A 279 13.57 0.24 18.10
N LEU A 280 13.82 -1.07 17.87
CA LEU A 280 14.81 -1.82 18.63
C LEU A 280 16.24 -1.51 18.19
N SER A 281 16.45 -1.18 16.91
CA SER A 281 17.78 -0.97 16.33
C SER A 281 17.91 0.38 15.60
N LYS A 282 18.07 1.47 16.38
CA LYS A 282 18.44 2.79 15.84
C LYS A 282 19.76 2.74 15.04
N LYS A 283 20.66 1.82 15.37
CA LYS A 283 21.95 1.64 14.69
C LYS A 283 21.77 1.11 13.26
N MET A 284 20.84 0.18 13.06
CA MET A 284 20.52 -0.39 11.75
C MET A 284 19.97 0.69 10.79
N MET A 285 19.12 1.58 11.29
CA MET A 285 18.57 2.72 10.55
C MET A 285 19.61 3.79 10.20
N LYS A 286 20.69 3.90 10.99
CA LYS A 286 21.79 4.85 10.73
C LYS A 286 22.80 4.34 9.71
N SER A 287 22.76 3.07 9.34
CA SER A 287 23.68 2.45 8.37
C SER A 287 23.28 2.78 6.93
N ILE A 288 23.27 4.09 6.60
CA ILE A 288 23.07 4.58 5.23
C ILE A 288 24.40 4.44 4.49
N SER A 289 24.69 3.24 3.99
CA SER A 289 25.91 2.95 3.24
C SER A 289 25.59 2.21 1.94
N THR A 290 26.50 2.25 0.98
CA THR A 290 26.34 1.48 -0.27
C THR A 290 26.33 -0.02 0.01
N TYR A 291 27.10 -0.48 0.98
CA TYR A 291 27.13 -1.90 1.37
C TYR A 291 25.81 -2.36 1.99
N SER A 292 25.22 -1.58 2.92
CA SER A 292 23.92 -1.93 3.51
C SER A 292 22.83 -1.96 2.45
N PHE A 293 22.89 -1.08 1.44
CA PHE A 293 21.96 -1.08 0.32
C PHE A 293 22.10 -2.35 -0.54
N ILE A 294 23.34 -2.75 -0.91
CA ILE A 294 23.58 -3.94 -1.71
C ILE A 294 23.13 -5.20 -0.97
N ILE A 295 23.50 -5.34 0.31
CA ILE A 295 23.05 -6.45 1.15
C ILE A 295 21.54 -6.48 1.24
N GLY A 296 20.89 -5.31 1.42
CA GLY A 296 19.44 -5.18 1.48
C GLY A 296 18.75 -5.69 0.23
N ILE A 297 19.24 -5.33 -0.95
CA ILE A 297 18.68 -5.78 -2.24
C ILE A 297 18.86 -7.30 -2.43
N ILE A 298 20.03 -7.84 -2.08
CA ILE A 298 20.28 -9.27 -2.19
C ILE A 298 19.34 -10.05 -1.25
N LEU A 299 19.23 -9.64 0.01
CA LEU A 299 18.30 -10.27 0.97
C LEU A 299 16.86 -10.17 0.53
N TYR A 300 16.46 -9.01 -0.02
CA TYR A 300 15.11 -8.80 -0.54
C TYR A 300 14.80 -9.78 -1.68
N GLY A 301 15.70 -9.89 -2.65
CA GLY A 301 15.56 -10.84 -3.76
C GLY A 301 15.57 -12.31 -3.31
N ILE A 302 16.51 -12.69 -2.42
CA ILE A 302 16.58 -14.05 -1.86
C ILE A 302 15.31 -14.38 -1.08
N GLY A 303 14.78 -13.45 -0.29
CA GLY A 303 13.57 -13.66 0.49
C GLY A 303 12.34 -13.91 -0.38
N PHE A 304 12.12 -13.14 -1.46
CA PHE A 304 11.04 -13.39 -2.41
C PHE A 304 11.22 -14.69 -3.21
N LEU A 305 12.44 -14.99 -3.64
CA LEU A 305 12.78 -16.27 -4.29
C LEU A 305 12.46 -17.44 -3.36
N SER A 306 12.97 -17.42 -2.13
CA SER A 306 12.80 -18.50 -1.15
C SER A 306 11.34 -18.66 -0.73
N LEU A 307 10.56 -17.58 -0.66
CA LEU A 307 9.13 -17.63 -0.34
C LEU A 307 8.36 -18.50 -1.35
N VAL A 308 8.71 -18.38 -2.64
CA VAL A 308 8.06 -19.15 -3.71
C VAL A 308 8.65 -20.56 -3.84
N TRP A 309 9.95 -20.73 -3.62
CA TRP A 309 10.59 -22.04 -3.79
C TRP A 309 10.33 -22.99 -2.62
N PHE A 310 10.35 -22.47 -1.40
CA PHE A 310 10.28 -23.28 -0.20
C PHE A 310 8.89 -23.31 0.44
N TYR A 311 7.82 -22.92 -0.31
CA TYR A 311 6.46 -22.97 0.21
C TYR A 311 6.03 -24.36 0.69
N SER A 312 6.51 -25.44 0.00
CA SER A 312 6.20 -26.83 0.33
C SER A 312 6.84 -27.35 1.62
N TYR A 313 7.84 -26.62 2.16
CA TYR A 313 8.45 -26.93 3.46
C TYR A 313 7.66 -26.37 4.65
N GLY A 314 6.47 -25.81 4.39
CA GLY A 314 5.54 -25.39 5.42
C GLY A 314 5.66 -23.92 5.83
N VAL A 315 4.81 -23.52 6.79
CA VAL A 315 4.69 -22.13 7.27
C VAL A 315 6.01 -21.60 7.83
N ILE A 316 6.80 -22.44 8.50
CA ILE A 316 8.07 -22.02 9.11
C ILE A 316 9.05 -21.53 8.03
N ALA A 317 9.16 -22.24 6.91
CA ALA A 317 10.01 -21.83 5.80
C ALA A 317 9.56 -20.48 5.20
N MET A 318 8.24 -20.27 5.08
CA MET A 318 7.69 -19.00 4.62
C MET A 318 7.92 -17.85 5.61
N VAL A 319 7.85 -18.12 6.91
CA VAL A 319 8.17 -17.12 7.96
C VAL A 319 9.64 -16.71 7.87
N ILE A 320 10.56 -17.67 7.72
CA ILE A 320 11.99 -17.39 7.55
C ILE A 320 12.22 -16.55 6.28
N SER A 321 11.61 -16.93 5.16
CA SER A 321 11.69 -16.16 3.91
C SER A 321 11.16 -14.74 4.08
N THR A 322 10.06 -14.57 4.83
CA THR A 322 9.48 -13.27 5.15
C THR A 322 10.44 -12.41 5.98
N ILE A 323 11.06 -12.98 7.01
CA ILE A 323 12.05 -12.27 7.82
C ILE A 323 13.23 -11.81 6.95
N ILE A 324 13.71 -12.68 6.04
CA ILE A 324 14.83 -12.36 5.13
C ILE A 324 14.49 -11.18 4.23
N PHE A 325 13.34 -11.19 3.51
CA PHE A 325 13.01 -10.08 2.64
C PHE A 325 12.68 -8.81 3.42
N THR A 326 12.08 -8.91 4.62
CA THR A 326 11.77 -7.75 5.47
C THR A 326 13.05 -7.07 5.99
N ILE A 327 14.07 -7.85 6.40
CA ILE A 327 15.37 -7.28 6.75
C ILE A 327 16.00 -6.63 5.53
N GLY A 328 15.90 -7.25 4.36
CA GLY A 328 16.34 -6.67 3.10
C GLY A 328 15.68 -5.31 2.83
N GLU A 329 14.36 -5.23 2.94
CA GLU A 329 13.57 -4.01 2.77
C GLU A 329 14.03 -2.90 3.71
N LEU A 330 14.18 -3.19 4.99
CA LEU A 330 14.63 -2.24 6.00
C LEU A 330 16.04 -1.69 5.75
N LEU A 331 16.90 -2.44 5.08
CA LEU A 331 18.24 -2.01 4.72
C LEU A 331 18.25 -1.15 3.45
N PHE A 332 17.45 -1.47 2.43
CA PHE A 332 17.50 -0.72 1.18
C PHE A 332 16.56 0.49 1.15
N PHE A 333 15.40 0.41 1.76
CA PHE A 333 14.36 1.45 1.65
C PHE A 333 14.81 2.82 2.15
N PRO A 334 15.46 2.99 3.33
CA PRO A 334 15.97 4.29 3.76
C PRO A 334 17.00 4.88 2.78
N ASN A 335 17.87 4.03 2.23
CA ASN A 335 18.84 4.44 1.22
C ASN A 335 18.17 4.93 -0.06
N GLN A 336 17.12 4.27 -0.52
CA GLN A 336 16.32 4.70 -1.66
C GLN A 336 15.68 6.07 -1.42
N GLN A 337 15.18 6.34 -0.19
CA GLN A 337 14.61 7.64 0.17
C GLN A 337 15.66 8.76 0.11
N VAL A 338 16.89 8.50 0.55
CA VAL A 338 17.99 9.46 0.46
C VAL A 338 18.32 9.79 -1.01
N VAL A 339 18.42 8.77 -1.87
CA VAL A 339 18.63 8.98 -3.32
C VAL A 339 17.51 9.83 -3.91
N PHE A 340 16.25 9.54 -3.57
CA PHE A 340 15.11 10.32 -4.03
C PHE A 340 15.18 11.78 -3.57
N LYS A 341 15.52 12.02 -2.29
CA LYS A 341 15.69 13.37 -1.76
C LYS A 341 16.76 14.15 -2.54
N ASN A 342 17.88 13.51 -2.86
CA ASN A 342 19.01 14.16 -3.54
C ASN A 342 18.76 14.50 -5.02
N ILE A 343 17.85 13.81 -5.68
CA ILE A 343 17.46 14.14 -7.06
C ILE A 343 16.31 15.14 -7.16
N MET A 344 15.69 15.49 -6.02
CA MET A 344 14.51 16.33 -5.96
C MET A 344 14.87 17.79 -5.67
N PRO A 345 14.65 18.72 -6.63
CA PRO A 345 14.90 20.15 -6.40
C PRO A 345 13.96 20.72 -5.33
N GLU A 346 14.47 21.63 -4.49
CA GLU A 346 13.68 22.22 -3.39
C GLU A 346 12.39 22.90 -3.85
N LYS A 347 12.47 23.65 -4.95
CA LYS A 347 11.33 24.40 -5.52
C LYS A 347 10.20 23.52 -6.07
N HIS A 348 10.46 22.21 -6.32
CA HIS A 348 9.51 21.31 -7.02
C HIS A 348 9.20 20.05 -6.22
N ARG A 349 9.42 20.03 -4.91
CA ARG A 349 9.24 18.83 -4.05
C ARG A 349 7.88 18.19 -4.20
N GLY A 350 6.80 18.97 -4.16
CA GLY A 350 5.43 18.45 -4.29
C GLY A 350 5.19 17.73 -5.63
N LYS A 351 5.71 18.26 -6.73
CA LYS A 351 5.58 17.66 -8.06
C LYS A 351 6.34 16.33 -8.17
N TYR A 352 7.54 16.23 -7.60
CA TYR A 352 8.30 14.98 -7.55
C TYR A 352 7.62 13.90 -6.69
N LEU A 353 7.02 14.30 -5.57
CA LEU A 353 6.20 13.39 -4.74
C LEU A 353 4.97 12.89 -5.51
N ALA A 354 4.28 13.77 -6.25
CA ALA A 354 3.18 13.39 -7.12
C ALA A 354 3.61 12.43 -8.24
N ALA A 355 4.75 12.70 -8.90
CA ALA A 355 5.32 11.80 -9.92
C ALA A 355 5.69 10.43 -9.31
N ARG A 356 6.20 10.38 -8.07
CA ARG A 356 6.44 9.12 -7.36
C ARG A 356 5.16 8.33 -7.11
N GLN A 357 4.03 8.98 -6.86
CA GLN A 357 2.74 8.28 -6.75
C GLN A 357 2.33 7.62 -8.06
N ILE A 358 2.65 8.24 -9.21
CA ILE A 358 2.44 7.63 -10.52
C ILE A 358 3.28 6.35 -10.66
N ASN A 359 4.54 6.34 -10.20
CA ASN A 359 5.36 5.12 -10.19
C ASN A 359 4.70 3.99 -9.39
N THR A 360 4.08 4.30 -8.25
CA THR A 360 3.33 3.32 -7.44
C THR A 360 2.16 2.74 -8.22
N GLN A 361 1.42 3.55 -8.97
CA GLN A 361 0.31 3.07 -9.78
C GLN A 361 0.79 2.22 -10.97
N ILE A 362 1.90 2.60 -11.61
CA ILE A 362 2.53 1.80 -12.67
C ILE A 362 2.97 0.44 -12.12
N SER A 363 3.59 0.39 -10.93
CA SER A 363 3.97 -0.87 -10.29
C SER A 363 2.77 -1.78 -10.05
N ARG A 364 1.64 -1.22 -9.59
CA ARG A 364 0.40 -1.95 -9.38
C ARG A 364 -0.17 -2.52 -10.69
N LEU A 365 -0.16 -1.73 -11.77
CA LEU A 365 -0.59 -2.19 -13.10
C LEU A 365 0.27 -3.36 -13.58
N ILE A 366 1.59 -3.22 -13.51
CA ILE A 366 2.52 -4.27 -13.92
C ILE A 366 2.31 -5.53 -13.07
N ALA A 367 2.11 -5.38 -11.75
CA ALA A 367 1.85 -6.52 -10.86
C ALA A 367 0.53 -7.23 -11.20
N SER A 368 -0.52 -6.50 -11.55
CA SER A 368 -1.80 -7.09 -11.96
C SER A 368 -1.71 -7.80 -13.30
N VAL A 369 -1.04 -7.20 -14.29
CA VAL A 369 -0.87 -7.78 -15.63
C VAL A 369 0.06 -8.99 -15.59
N SER A 370 1.13 -8.96 -14.78
CA SER A 370 2.09 -10.08 -14.65
C SER A 370 1.46 -11.34 -14.07
N LEU A 371 0.30 -11.25 -13.41
CA LEU A 371 -0.40 -12.38 -12.83
C LEU A 371 -0.66 -13.50 -13.86
N VAL A 372 -1.10 -13.13 -15.06
CA VAL A 372 -1.36 -14.09 -16.15
C VAL A 372 -0.10 -14.87 -16.51
N LEU A 373 1.01 -14.17 -16.67
CA LEU A 373 2.29 -14.78 -17.02
C LEU A 373 2.80 -15.67 -15.90
N PHE A 374 2.72 -15.24 -14.66
CA PHE A 374 3.25 -16.00 -13.53
C PHE A 374 2.44 -17.25 -13.19
N LEU A 375 1.13 -17.23 -13.44
CA LEU A 375 0.29 -18.44 -13.29
C LEU A 375 0.46 -19.44 -14.43
N SER A 376 1.01 -19.03 -15.58
CA SER A 376 1.27 -19.91 -16.73
C SER A 376 2.66 -20.55 -16.77
N VAL A 377 3.59 -20.08 -15.93
CA VAL A 377 4.97 -20.58 -15.85
C VAL A 377 5.22 -21.32 -14.53
N SER A 378 6.32 -22.09 -14.46
CA SER A 378 6.66 -22.79 -13.24
C SER A 378 7.03 -21.81 -12.10
N TYR A 379 6.61 -22.11 -10.89
CA TYR A 379 6.91 -21.31 -9.70
C TYR A 379 8.42 -21.16 -9.47
N VAL A 380 9.22 -22.13 -9.89
CA VAL A 380 10.69 -22.06 -9.82
C VAL A 380 11.19 -20.88 -10.68
N LEU A 381 10.70 -20.74 -11.90
CA LEU A 381 11.04 -19.64 -12.79
C LEU A 381 10.56 -18.30 -12.23
N VAL A 382 9.37 -18.25 -11.63
CA VAL A 382 8.87 -17.03 -10.97
C VAL A 382 9.80 -16.57 -9.85
N GLY A 383 10.28 -17.50 -9.02
CA GLY A 383 11.25 -17.17 -7.97
C GLY A 383 12.54 -16.56 -8.52
N PHE A 384 13.09 -17.12 -9.61
CA PHE A 384 14.25 -16.52 -10.29
C PHE A 384 13.96 -15.14 -10.86
N ILE A 385 12.79 -14.94 -11.48
CA ILE A 385 12.37 -13.63 -11.99
C ILE A 385 12.32 -12.61 -10.85
N TYR A 386 11.79 -12.96 -9.68
CA TYR A 386 11.76 -12.06 -8.52
C TYR A 386 13.17 -11.67 -8.07
N PHE A 387 14.09 -12.63 -8.01
CA PHE A 387 15.47 -12.33 -7.67
C PHE A 387 16.13 -11.39 -8.68
N ILE A 388 15.97 -11.66 -9.99
CA ILE A 388 16.51 -10.80 -11.06
C ILE A 388 15.91 -9.40 -10.99
N VAL A 389 14.60 -9.27 -10.79
CA VAL A 389 13.90 -7.99 -10.67
C VAL A 389 14.43 -7.18 -9.48
N ALA A 390 14.68 -7.82 -8.33
CA ALA A 390 15.29 -7.16 -7.18
C ALA A 390 16.68 -6.61 -7.52
N ILE A 391 17.55 -7.43 -8.13
CA ILE A 391 18.92 -7.05 -8.48
C ILE A 391 18.91 -5.91 -9.53
N VAL A 392 18.10 -6.02 -10.58
CA VAL A 392 18.00 -4.98 -11.62
C VAL A 392 17.44 -3.67 -11.03
N GLY A 393 16.35 -3.74 -10.26
CA GLY A 393 15.79 -2.57 -9.59
C GLY A 393 16.79 -1.90 -8.65
N GLY A 394 17.52 -2.70 -7.86
CA GLY A 394 18.58 -2.23 -6.98
C GLY A 394 19.73 -1.59 -7.73
N ALA A 395 20.17 -2.18 -8.85
CA ALA A 395 21.27 -1.66 -9.68
C ALA A 395 20.99 -0.25 -10.19
N PHE A 396 19.75 0.05 -10.64
CA PHE A 396 19.37 1.41 -11.06
C PHE A 396 19.50 2.43 -9.92
N ILE A 397 19.09 2.07 -8.72
CA ILE A 397 19.18 2.97 -7.56
C ILE A 397 20.63 3.15 -7.08
N ILE A 398 21.44 2.07 -7.10
CA ILE A 398 22.87 2.13 -6.76
C ILE A 398 23.63 3.04 -7.76
N TYR A 399 23.34 2.88 -9.05
CA TYR A 399 23.92 3.73 -10.08
C TYR A 399 23.65 5.22 -9.83
N LEU A 400 22.41 5.57 -9.54
CA LEU A 400 22.04 6.95 -9.19
C LEU A 400 22.72 7.44 -7.91
N ARG A 401 22.82 6.60 -6.90
CA ARG A 401 23.50 6.94 -5.66
C ARG A 401 24.97 7.33 -5.90
N LYS A 402 25.67 6.55 -6.75
CA LYS A 402 27.06 6.87 -7.10
C LYS A 402 27.19 8.22 -7.81
N ILE A 403 26.27 8.54 -8.71
CA ILE A 403 26.25 9.83 -9.43
C ILE A 403 25.96 11.00 -8.47
N THR A 404 25.00 10.83 -7.56
CA THR A 404 24.61 11.90 -6.63
C THR A 404 25.70 12.19 -5.62
N LEU A 405 26.38 11.17 -5.09
CA LEU A 405 27.49 11.35 -4.14
C LEU A 405 28.73 12.01 -4.79
N ARG A 406 29.04 11.69 -6.04
CA ARG A 406 30.16 12.36 -6.76
C ARG A 406 29.94 13.86 -6.88
N LEU A 407 28.71 14.27 -7.17
CA LEU A 407 28.36 15.70 -7.31
C LEU A 407 28.34 16.47 -5.98
N GLU A 408 28.23 15.79 -4.83
CA GLU A 408 28.37 16.39 -3.49
C GLU A 408 29.84 16.61 -3.11
N HIS A 409 30.76 15.78 -3.60
CA HIS A 409 32.21 15.93 -3.38
C HIS A 409 32.87 16.94 -4.34
N GLU A 410 32.22 17.31 -5.43
CA GLU A 410 32.70 18.31 -6.40
C GLU A 410 32.18 19.74 -6.13
N LYS A 411 31.32 19.90 -5.12
CA LYS A 411 30.84 21.18 -4.59
C LYS A 411 31.51 21.49 -3.26
#